data_d2b2cf30b441c8a353bc37f8a5e8bb15
#
_entry.id   d2b2cf30b441c8a353bc37f8a5e8bb15
#
_cell.length_a   1.000
_cell.length_b   1.000
_cell.length_c   1.000
_cell.angle_alpha   90.00
_cell.angle_beta   90.00
_cell.angle_gamma   90.00
#
_symmetry.space_group_name_H-M   'P 1'
#
loop_
_entity.id
_entity.type
_entity.pdbx_description
1 polymer ?
#
loop_
_entity_poly.entity_id
_entity_poly.type
_entity_poly.pdbx_seq_one_letter_code
_entity_poly.pdbx_strand_id
1 'polypeptide(L)'
;MQRIKTCLCFAMAVLIGALCLLGCSGRTEYKVSGFMLGTVVELTAYGPQAEAAIQAGMDRIREIEELMSVNVTESDINIINQKAGRGPVKVHEDTFNVIQRGVYYSQKTGGAFDISILPLVRLWGIGTDQARVPDEQEISRVLPAVGYENIALYPESLEVELTKEGMALDLG
;
A
#
# COMPACT_ATOMS: atom_id res chain seq x y z
N MET A 1 46.71 34.74 40.47
CA MET A 1 46.09 34.69 39.12
C MET A 1 46.16 33.31 38.45
N GLN A 2 47.29 32.59 38.53
CA GLN A 2 47.46 31.29 37.85
C GLN A 2 46.52 30.17 38.40
N ARG A 3 46.34 30.06 39.72
CA ARG A 3 45.42 29.08 40.36
C ARG A 3 43.95 29.24 40.00
N ILE A 4 43.49 30.46 39.76
CA ILE A 4 42.11 30.74 39.36
C ILE A 4 41.86 30.26 37.92
N LYS A 5 42.84 30.45 37.01
CA LYS A 5 42.76 29.99 35.61
C LYS A 5 42.71 28.47 35.51
N THR A 6 43.50 27.76 36.36
CA THR A 6 43.52 26.29 36.39
C THR A 6 42.18 25.72 36.92
N CYS A 7 41.60 26.36 37.94
CA CYS A 7 40.29 25.95 38.48
C CYS A 7 39.15 26.17 37.47
N LEU A 8 39.19 27.25 36.70
CA LEU A 8 38.21 27.57 35.65
C LEU A 8 38.28 26.57 34.49
N CYS A 9 39.49 26.21 34.05
CA CYS A 9 39.69 25.19 33.01
C CYS A 9 39.19 23.81 33.45
N PHE A 10 39.44 23.44 34.71
CA PHE A 10 38.96 22.15 35.23
C PHE A 10 37.43 22.12 35.35
N ALA A 11 36.80 23.19 35.82
CA ALA A 11 35.35 23.32 35.89
C ALA A 11 34.70 23.24 34.50
N MET A 12 35.31 23.88 33.49
CA MET A 12 34.84 23.86 32.11
C MET A 12 35.00 22.47 31.47
N ALA A 13 36.08 21.75 31.75
CA ALA A 13 36.29 20.38 31.27
C ALA A 13 35.26 19.39 31.89
N VAL A 14 34.95 19.56 33.17
CA VAL A 14 33.91 18.75 33.87
C VAL A 14 32.52 19.07 33.29
N LEU A 15 32.22 20.32 33.02
CA LEU A 15 30.93 20.73 32.43
C LEU A 15 30.75 20.16 31.00
N ILE A 16 31.80 20.22 30.18
CA ILE A 16 31.79 19.64 28.82
C ILE A 16 31.65 18.10 28.89
N GLY A 17 32.35 17.45 29.79
CA GLY A 17 32.24 16.01 30.03
C GLY A 17 30.84 15.60 30.48
N ALA A 18 30.20 16.38 31.36
CA ALA A 18 28.82 16.15 31.79
C ALA A 18 27.79 16.35 30.63
N LEU A 19 28.00 17.34 29.80
CA LEU A 19 27.17 17.57 28.60
C LEU A 19 27.31 16.43 27.57
N CYS A 20 28.49 15.85 27.41
CA CYS A 20 28.69 14.69 26.51
C CYS A 20 28.03 13.42 27.02
N LEU A 21 27.89 13.24 28.33
CA LEU A 21 27.19 12.09 28.94
C LEU A 21 25.68 12.19 28.82
N LEU A 22 25.10 13.38 28.63
CA LEU A 22 23.68 13.59 28.43
C LEU A 22 23.23 13.32 26.97
N GLY A 23 24.16 13.22 26.04
CA GLY A 23 23.88 13.05 24.60
C GLY A 23 23.56 11.64 24.13
N CYS A 24 23.76 10.60 24.95
CA CYS A 24 23.45 9.22 24.62
C CYS A 24 22.12 8.76 25.25
N SER A 25 21.03 9.48 25.03
CA SER A 25 19.71 8.92 25.20
C SER A 25 19.50 7.87 24.12
N GLY A 26 19.65 6.59 24.46
CA GLY A 26 19.40 5.48 23.55
C GLY A 26 18.01 5.69 22.92
N ARG A 27 17.96 5.81 21.59
CA ARG A 27 16.68 5.90 20.89
C ARG A 27 15.93 4.60 21.15
N THR A 28 14.87 4.67 21.93
CA THR A 28 13.99 3.52 22.16
C THR A 28 13.46 3.09 20.80
N GLU A 29 13.80 1.87 20.41
CA GLU A 29 13.26 1.23 19.21
C GLU A 29 11.93 0.56 19.58
N TYR A 30 10.93 0.75 18.76
CA TYR A 30 9.66 0.03 18.82
C TYR A 30 9.40 -0.61 17.46
N LYS A 31 9.05 -1.91 17.48
CA LYS A 31 8.91 -2.72 16.27
C LYS A 31 7.68 -3.60 16.39
N VAL A 32 6.85 -3.61 15.37
CA VAL A 32 5.67 -4.46 15.26
C VAL A 32 5.61 -5.09 13.88
N SER A 33 5.22 -6.35 13.82
CA SER A 33 4.93 -7.04 12.56
C SER A 33 3.52 -7.62 12.59
N GLY A 34 2.90 -7.72 11.41
CA GLY A 34 1.58 -8.31 11.22
C GLY A 34 1.43 -8.84 9.80
N PHE A 35 0.41 -9.67 9.59
CA PHE A 35 0.04 -10.12 8.25
C PHE A 35 -1.07 -9.21 7.72
N MET A 36 -0.78 -8.41 6.68
CA MET A 36 -1.70 -7.45 6.05
C MET A 36 -1.32 -7.31 4.58
N LEU A 37 -2.26 -6.90 3.74
CA LEU A 37 -2.05 -6.76 2.30
C LEU A 37 -1.50 -8.04 1.65
N GLY A 38 -1.93 -9.21 2.14
CA GLY A 38 -1.47 -10.51 1.64
C GLY A 38 -0.01 -10.86 1.94
N THR A 39 0.68 -10.09 2.80
CA THR A 39 2.11 -10.28 3.12
C THR A 39 2.43 -9.97 4.58
N VAL A 40 3.67 -10.23 4.98
CA VAL A 40 4.18 -9.80 6.30
C VAL A 40 4.63 -8.34 6.21
N VAL A 41 3.96 -7.49 6.96
CA VAL A 41 4.31 -6.08 7.13
C VAL A 41 5.05 -5.91 8.45
N GLU A 42 6.17 -5.22 8.41
CA GLU A 42 6.98 -4.90 9.58
C GLU A 42 7.23 -3.39 9.64
N LEU A 43 6.87 -2.75 10.75
CA LEU A 43 7.12 -1.35 11.00
C LEU A 43 8.10 -1.20 12.16
N THR A 44 9.08 -0.32 11.98
CA THR A 44 10.05 0.03 13.02
C THR A 44 10.12 1.56 13.15
N ALA A 45 10.02 2.07 14.36
CA ALA A 45 10.18 3.48 14.66
C ALA A 45 11.06 3.71 15.87
N TYR A 46 11.62 4.90 16.00
CA TYR A 46 12.58 5.26 17.03
C TYR A 46 12.16 6.53 17.74
N GLY A 47 12.28 6.54 19.06
CA GLY A 47 12.06 7.73 19.89
C GLY A 47 10.80 7.65 20.75
N PRO A 48 10.47 8.73 21.49
CA PRO A 48 9.44 8.71 22.52
C PRO A 48 8.01 8.51 22.01
N GLN A 49 7.77 8.73 20.71
CA GLN A 49 6.47 8.55 20.06
C GLN A 49 6.43 7.33 19.12
N ALA A 50 7.44 6.47 19.16
CA ALA A 50 7.59 5.34 18.25
C ALA A 50 6.38 4.39 18.28
N GLU A 51 5.87 4.06 19.45
CA GLU A 51 4.71 3.18 19.62
C GLU A 51 3.45 3.78 18.97
N ALA A 52 3.15 5.04 19.29
CA ALA A 52 1.98 5.71 18.71
C ALA A 52 2.07 5.86 17.18
N ALA A 53 3.28 6.15 16.66
CA ALA A 53 3.51 6.26 15.23
C ALA A 53 3.32 4.91 14.51
N ILE A 54 3.82 3.82 15.09
CA ILE A 54 3.63 2.48 14.54
C ILE A 54 2.16 2.08 14.58
N GLN A 55 1.45 2.34 15.68
CA GLN A 55 0.03 2.02 15.77
C GLN A 55 -0.76 2.76 14.67
N ALA A 56 -0.53 4.05 14.51
CA ALA A 56 -1.17 4.84 13.45
C ALA A 56 -0.83 4.31 12.05
N GLY A 57 0.42 3.88 11.83
CA GLY A 57 0.84 3.26 10.57
C GLY A 57 0.14 1.94 10.29
N MET A 58 0.05 1.06 11.30
CA MET A 58 -0.65 -0.23 11.19
C MET A 58 -2.15 -0.04 10.94
N ASP A 59 -2.77 0.93 11.61
CA ASP A 59 -4.19 1.24 11.41
C ASP A 59 -4.44 1.77 9.99
N ARG A 60 -3.54 2.61 9.47
CA ARG A 60 -3.63 3.11 8.09
C ARG A 60 -3.48 2.00 7.05
N ILE A 61 -2.57 1.06 7.26
CA ILE A 61 -2.40 -0.09 6.36
C ILE A 61 -3.67 -0.95 6.36
N ARG A 62 -4.29 -1.16 7.52
CA ARG A 62 -5.55 -1.91 7.64
C ARG A 62 -6.70 -1.21 6.91
N GLU A 63 -6.82 0.10 7.05
CA GLU A 63 -7.80 0.90 6.32
C GLU A 63 -7.64 0.75 4.79
N ILE A 64 -6.41 0.81 4.28
CA ILE A 64 -6.12 0.59 2.86
C ILE A 64 -6.52 -0.83 2.42
N GLU A 65 -6.22 -1.85 3.23
CA GLU A 65 -6.63 -3.23 2.94
C GLU A 65 -8.16 -3.37 2.89
N GLU A 66 -8.88 -2.78 3.83
CA GLU A 66 -10.35 -2.77 3.85
C GLU A 66 -10.95 -2.10 2.60
N LEU A 67 -10.32 -1.04 2.10
CA LEU A 67 -10.78 -0.34 0.90
C LEU A 67 -10.45 -1.07 -0.41
N MET A 68 -9.29 -1.72 -0.50
CA MET A 68 -8.70 -2.10 -1.79
C MET A 68 -8.51 -3.60 -1.99
N SER A 69 -8.63 -4.43 -0.96
CA SER A 69 -8.38 -5.86 -1.09
C SER A 69 -9.51 -6.57 -1.83
N VAL A 70 -9.16 -7.41 -2.80
CA VAL A 70 -10.10 -8.33 -3.48
C VAL A 70 -10.64 -9.42 -2.54
N ASN A 71 -10.03 -9.60 -1.37
CA ASN A 71 -10.44 -10.59 -0.36
C ASN A 71 -11.43 -10.01 0.65
N VAL A 72 -11.67 -8.69 0.67
CA VAL A 72 -12.65 -8.02 1.53
C VAL A 72 -13.93 -7.77 0.74
N THR A 73 -15.03 -8.40 1.13
CA THR A 73 -16.30 -8.41 0.38
C THR A 73 -16.83 -7.01 0.08
N GLU A 74 -16.77 -6.11 1.04
CA GLU A 74 -17.30 -4.74 0.95
C GLU A 74 -16.25 -3.71 0.53
N SER A 75 -15.08 -4.14 0.04
CA SER A 75 -14.07 -3.22 -0.47
C SER A 75 -14.56 -2.52 -1.75
N ASP A 76 -14.07 -1.30 -1.97
CA ASP A 76 -14.35 -0.56 -3.21
C ASP A 76 -14.01 -1.40 -4.45
N ILE A 77 -12.90 -2.11 -4.42
CA ILE A 77 -12.46 -2.97 -5.54
C ILE A 77 -13.47 -4.10 -5.80
N ASN A 78 -13.97 -4.76 -4.78
CA ASN A 78 -14.98 -5.80 -4.98
C ASN A 78 -16.32 -5.24 -5.45
N ILE A 79 -16.73 -4.06 -4.98
CA ILE A 79 -17.95 -3.39 -5.45
C ILE A 79 -17.81 -3.02 -6.94
N ILE A 80 -16.66 -2.46 -7.36
CA ILE A 80 -16.36 -2.18 -8.77
C ILE A 80 -16.43 -3.46 -9.59
N ASN A 81 -15.78 -4.54 -9.14
CA ASN A 81 -15.71 -5.81 -9.84
C ASN A 81 -17.11 -6.45 -10.00
N GLN A 82 -17.96 -6.36 -9.00
CA GLN A 82 -19.34 -6.86 -9.05
C GLN A 82 -20.23 -6.06 -10.01
N LYS A 83 -19.91 -4.76 -10.23
CA LYS A 83 -20.66 -3.87 -11.12
C LYS A 83 -20.07 -3.75 -12.52
N ALA A 84 -19.08 -4.54 -12.89
CA ALA A 84 -18.51 -4.53 -14.22
C ALA A 84 -19.58 -4.65 -15.33
N GLY A 85 -19.59 -3.72 -16.28
CA GLY A 85 -20.58 -3.60 -17.34
C GLY A 85 -21.95 -3.03 -16.91
N ARG A 86 -22.07 -2.49 -15.67
CA ARG A 86 -23.36 -2.01 -15.12
C ARG A 86 -23.34 -0.56 -14.66
N GLY A 87 -22.33 0.19 -15.10
CA GLY A 87 -22.16 1.60 -14.80
C GLY A 87 -21.15 1.92 -13.69
N PRO A 88 -20.94 3.21 -13.42
CA PRO A 88 -19.91 3.69 -12.51
C PRO A 88 -20.20 3.36 -11.03
N VAL A 89 -19.13 3.30 -10.25
CA VAL A 89 -19.14 3.09 -8.79
C VAL A 89 -18.40 4.24 -8.15
N LYS A 90 -19.03 4.91 -7.19
CA LYS A 90 -18.37 5.88 -6.34
C LYS A 90 -17.47 5.16 -5.33
N VAL A 91 -16.24 5.62 -5.20
CA VAL A 91 -15.22 5.00 -4.34
C VAL A 91 -14.57 6.02 -3.40
N HIS A 92 -13.82 5.53 -2.43
CA HIS A 92 -12.98 6.37 -1.59
C HIS A 92 -11.89 7.08 -2.42
N GLU A 93 -11.47 8.26 -2.01
CA GLU A 93 -10.43 9.04 -2.71
C GLU A 93 -9.11 8.26 -2.86
N ASP A 94 -8.69 7.53 -1.83
CA ASP A 94 -7.48 6.71 -1.89
C ASP A 94 -7.60 5.63 -2.98
N THR A 95 -8.73 4.93 -3.03
CA THR A 95 -9.00 3.90 -4.05
C THR A 95 -8.97 4.51 -5.45
N PHE A 96 -9.62 5.67 -5.63
CA PHE A 96 -9.63 6.38 -6.91
C PHE A 96 -8.20 6.74 -7.34
N ASN A 97 -7.40 7.31 -6.43
CA ASN A 97 -6.03 7.72 -6.72
C ASN A 97 -5.13 6.54 -7.11
N VAL A 98 -5.27 5.39 -6.43
CA VAL A 98 -4.51 4.19 -6.77
C VAL A 98 -4.92 3.64 -8.13
N ILE A 99 -6.23 3.54 -8.43
CA ILE A 99 -6.71 3.09 -9.75
C ILE A 99 -6.26 4.04 -10.85
N GLN A 100 -6.37 5.35 -10.65
CA GLN A 100 -5.90 6.35 -11.62
C GLN A 100 -4.41 6.18 -11.91
N ARG A 101 -3.60 5.94 -10.88
CA ARG A 101 -2.17 5.68 -11.03
C ARG A 101 -1.92 4.34 -11.74
N GLY A 102 -2.69 3.31 -11.44
CA GLY A 102 -2.65 2.02 -12.13
C GLY A 102 -2.91 2.16 -13.62
N VAL A 103 -3.99 2.84 -14.01
CA VAL A 103 -4.32 3.13 -15.41
C VAL A 103 -3.22 3.92 -16.11
N TYR A 104 -2.65 4.92 -15.43
CA TYR A 104 -1.52 5.69 -15.96
C TYR A 104 -0.32 4.79 -16.32
N TYR A 105 0.06 3.86 -15.44
CA TYR A 105 1.16 2.94 -15.71
C TYR A 105 0.80 1.87 -16.74
N SER A 106 -0.45 1.43 -16.80
CA SER A 106 -0.92 0.54 -17.85
C SER A 106 -0.75 1.19 -19.23
N GLN A 107 -1.12 2.46 -19.37
CA GLN A 107 -0.91 3.25 -20.60
C GLN A 107 0.59 3.40 -20.93
N LYS A 108 1.44 3.75 -19.93
CA LYS A 108 2.87 3.96 -20.13
C LYS A 108 3.62 2.71 -20.56
N THR A 109 3.15 1.54 -20.14
CA THR A 109 3.76 0.24 -20.47
C THR A 109 3.13 -0.42 -21.71
N GLY A 110 2.11 0.23 -22.33
CA GLY A 110 1.37 -0.36 -23.45
C GLY A 110 0.67 -1.67 -23.06
N GLY A 111 0.16 -1.75 -21.81
CA GLY A 111 -0.54 -2.93 -21.30
C GLY A 111 0.36 -4.05 -20.76
N ALA A 112 1.70 -3.86 -20.73
CA ALA A 112 2.59 -4.85 -20.08
C ALA A 112 2.37 -4.92 -18.57
N PHE A 113 1.89 -3.84 -17.95
CA PHE A 113 1.29 -3.80 -16.64
C PHE A 113 -0.18 -3.43 -16.83
N ASP A 114 -1.10 -4.21 -16.27
CA ASP A 114 -2.54 -3.97 -16.40
C ASP A 114 -3.28 -4.36 -15.11
N ILE A 115 -3.91 -3.38 -14.47
CA ILE A 115 -4.66 -3.60 -13.23
C ILE A 115 -5.99 -4.33 -13.44
N SER A 116 -6.45 -4.53 -14.68
CA SER A 116 -7.64 -5.32 -15.00
C SER A 116 -7.37 -6.82 -15.16
N ILE A 117 -6.19 -7.27 -14.72
CA ILE A 117 -5.68 -8.63 -14.89
C ILE A 117 -6.39 -9.72 -14.05
N LEU A 118 -7.22 -9.35 -13.06
CA LEU A 118 -7.80 -10.29 -12.10
C LEU A 118 -8.51 -11.49 -12.74
N PRO A 119 -9.24 -11.37 -13.88
CA PRO A 119 -9.83 -12.54 -14.54
C PRO A 119 -8.80 -13.62 -14.90
N LEU A 120 -7.61 -13.22 -15.34
CA LEU A 120 -6.51 -14.16 -15.62
C LEU A 120 -5.87 -14.67 -14.34
N VAL A 121 -5.65 -13.83 -13.33
CA VAL A 121 -5.13 -14.25 -12.01
C VAL A 121 -5.99 -15.37 -11.43
N ARG A 122 -7.33 -15.23 -11.50
CA ARG A 122 -8.28 -16.26 -11.06
C ARG A 122 -8.22 -17.54 -11.91
N LEU A 123 -8.10 -17.42 -13.22
CA LEU A 123 -7.99 -18.55 -14.13
C LEU A 123 -6.73 -19.40 -13.85
N TRP A 124 -5.61 -18.73 -13.55
CA TRP A 124 -4.34 -19.38 -13.18
C TRP A 124 -4.34 -19.88 -11.74
N GLY A 125 -5.27 -19.46 -10.90
CA GLY A 125 -5.33 -19.78 -9.48
C GLY A 125 -4.14 -19.23 -8.68
N ILE A 126 -3.59 -18.07 -9.11
CA ILE A 126 -2.40 -17.47 -8.47
C ILE A 126 -2.72 -17.17 -7.00
N GLY A 127 -1.81 -17.59 -6.11
CA GLY A 127 -1.96 -17.40 -4.67
C GLY A 127 -2.89 -18.41 -3.98
N THR A 128 -3.36 -19.45 -4.68
CA THR A 128 -4.22 -20.49 -4.13
C THR A 128 -3.63 -21.90 -4.29
N ASP A 129 -4.20 -22.87 -3.57
CA ASP A 129 -3.83 -24.30 -3.71
C ASP A 129 -4.25 -24.90 -5.06
N GLN A 130 -5.00 -24.14 -5.88
CA GLN A 130 -5.49 -24.56 -7.20
C GLN A 130 -4.66 -23.95 -8.34
N ALA A 131 -3.48 -23.42 -8.04
CA ALA A 131 -2.57 -22.85 -9.06
C ALA A 131 -2.28 -23.89 -10.15
N ARG A 132 -2.49 -23.50 -11.42
CA ARG A 132 -2.31 -24.35 -12.60
C ARG A 132 -1.91 -23.53 -13.82
N VAL A 133 -1.49 -24.21 -14.86
CA VAL A 133 -1.32 -23.59 -16.19
C VAL A 133 -2.61 -23.87 -16.98
N PRO A 134 -3.41 -22.83 -17.33
CA PRO A 134 -4.59 -23.01 -18.18
C PRO A 134 -4.21 -23.35 -19.62
N ASP A 135 -5.15 -23.95 -20.36
CA ASP A 135 -4.95 -24.16 -21.79
C ASP A 135 -5.21 -22.88 -22.60
N GLU A 136 -4.80 -22.88 -23.87
CA GLU A 136 -4.92 -21.71 -24.75
C GLU A 136 -6.39 -21.30 -25.00
N GLN A 137 -7.32 -22.25 -24.98
CA GLN A 137 -8.75 -21.97 -25.20
C GLN A 137 -9.36 -21.29 -23.98
N GLU A 138 -8.95 -21.70 -22.77
CA GLU A 138 -9.37 -21.07 -21.52
C GLU A 138 -8.86 -19.62 -21.46
N ILE A 139 -7.57 -19.42 -21.79
CA ILE A 139 -6.97 -18.07 -21.83
C ILE A 139 -7.69 -17.21 -22.85
N SER A 140 -7.92 -17.70 -24.08
CA SER A 140 -8.60 -16.94 -25.14
C SER A 140 -10.03 -16.54 -24.80
N ARG A 141 -10.73 -17.30 -23.94
CA ARG A 141 -12.07 -16.98 -23.46
C ARG A 141 -12.09 -15.85 -22.43
N VAL A 142 -11.07 -15.77 -21.58
CA VAL A 142 -10.99 -14.81 -20.48
C VAL A 142 -10.32 -13.50 -20.91
N LEU A 143 -9.36 -13.56 -21.84
CA LEU A 143 -8.56 -12.43 -22.30
C LEU A 143 -9.37 -11.19 -22.73
N PRO A 144 -10.56 -11.30 -23.39
CA PRO A 144 -11.39 -10.13 -23.72
C PRO A 144 -11.89 -9.31 -22.52
N ALA A 145 -11.87 -9.89 -21.31
CA ALA A 145 -12.21 -9.21 -20.07
C ALA A 145 -11.03 -8.45 -19.43
N VAL A 146 -9.85 -8.50 -20.04
CA VAL A 146 -8.65 -7.75 -19.63
C VAL A 146 -8.42 -6.63 -20.61
N GLY A 147 -8.08 -5.45 -20.13
CA GLY A 147 -7.76 -4.27 -20.96
C GLY A 147 -8.07 -2.99 -20.22
N TYR A 148 -7.02 -2.31 -19.76
CA TYR A 148 -7.12 -1.04 -19.04
C TYR A 148 -7.86 0.07 -19.80
N GLU A 149 -7.94 -0.01 -21.12
CA GLU A 149 -8.66 0.93 -21.98
C GLU A 149 -10.18 0.95 -21.72
N ASN A 150 -10.67 -0.10 -21.06
CA ASN A 150 -12.07 -0.24 -20.68
C ASN A 150 -12.34 0.15 -19.21
N ILE A 151 -11.38 0.82 -18.57
CA ILE A 151 -11.54 1.45 -17.26
C ILE A 151 -11.82 2.94 -17.49
N ALA A 152 -13.04 3.37 -17.20
CA ALA A 152 -13.41 4.79 -17.25
C ALA A 152 -13.28 5.41 -15.86
N LEU A 153 -12.69 6.61 -15.79
CA LEU A 153 -12.45 7.37 -14.56
C LEU A 153 -13.19 8.69 -14.62
N TYR A 154 -13.93 9.00 -13.56
CA TYR A 154 -14.69 10.25 -13.40
C TYR A 154 -14.15 11.01 -12.16
N PRO A 155 -13.13 11.88 -12.34
CA PRO A 155 -12.42 12.51 -11.21
C PRO A 155 -13.30 13.42 -10.35
N GLU A 156 -14.25 14.15 -10.97
CA GLU A 156 -15.11 15.10 -10.26
C GLU A 156 -16.08 14.44 -9.27
N SER A 157 -16.49 13.20 -9.57
CA SER A 157 -17.41 12.42 -8.72
C SER A 157 -16.72 11.31 -7.92
N LEU A 158 -15.40 11.09 -8.14
CA LEU A 158 -14.63 9.96 -7.61
C LEU A 158 -15.28 8.62 -7.99
N GLU A 159 -15.67 8.46 -9.24
CA GLU A 159 -16.29 7.23 -9.74
C GLU A 159 -15.38 6.50 -10.72
N VAL A 160 -15.47 5.17 -10.68
CA VAL A 160 -14.76 4.23 -11.56
C VAL A 160 -15.77 3.31 -12.22
N GLU A 161 -15.60 3.06 -13.51
CA GLU A 161 -16.44 2.14 -14.28
C GLU A 161 -15.58 1.14 -15.04
N LEU A 162 -15.90 -0.15 -14.89
CA LEU A 162 -15.47 -1.19 -15.82
C LEU A 162 -16.53 -1.31 -16.90
N THR A 163 -16.22 -0.87 -18.11
CA THR A 163 -17.22 -0.72 -19.19
C THR A 163 -17.68 -2.04 -19.81
N LYS A 164 -17.00 -3.15 -19.50
CA LYS A 164 -17.34 -4.48 -20.01
C LYS A 164 -17.68 -5.44 -18.89
N GLU A 165 -18.67 -6.29 -19.11
CA GLU A 165 -19.00 -7.41 -18.22
C GLU A 165 -17.82 -8.41 -18.15
N GLY A 166 -17.60 -8.98 -16.99
CA GLY A 166 -16.53 -9.94 -16.73
C GLY A 166 -15.16 -9.33 -16.44
N MET A 167 -14.97 -8.03 -16.63
CA MET A 167 -13.77 -7.34 -16.16
C MET A 167 -13.66 -7.38 -14.64
N ALA A 168 -12.43 -7.36 -14.12
CA ALA A 168 -12.19 -7.22 -12.71
C ALA A 168 -10.78 -6.64 -12.45
N LEU A 169 -10.68 -5.76 -11.44
CA LEU A 169 -9.44 -5.13 -11.00
C LEU A 169 -8.75 -5.97 -9.93
N ASP A 170 -7.43 -5.91 -9.96
CA ASP A 170 -6.53 -6.33 -8.89
C ASP A 170 -5.46 -5.25 -8.71
N LEU A 171 -5.26 -4.83 -7.49
CA LEU A 171 -4.27 -3.79 -7.16
C LEU A 171 -3.01 -4.37 -6.47
N GLY A 172 -2.94 -5.69 -6.30
CA GLY A 172 -1.84 -6.43 -5.69
C GLY A 172 -2.12 -6.92 -4.29
#